data_b984c7fa3f93828c659964a1aae1ff87
#
_entry.id   b984c7fa3f93828c659964a1aae1ff87
#
_cell.length_a   1.000
_cell.length_b   1.000
_cell.length_c   1.000
_cell.angle_alpha   90.00
_cell.angle_beta   90.00
_cell.angle_gamma   90.00
#
_symmetry.space_group_name_H-M   'P 1'
#
loop_
_entity.id
_entity.type
_entity.pdbx_description
1 polymer ?
#
loop_
_entity_poly.entity_id
_entity_poly.type
_entity_poly.pdbx_seq_one_letter_code
_entity_poly.pdbx_strand_id
1 'polypeptide(L)'
;MALTGLARDTIARRLQHLQSVRDRVVIDADTHPSSPALYSDALRRRLAADPNYFHGRPISGEELLRDMDHAGVDMALCWQNPAAITYTDDPRENFAALRAANVAIAELAQRNPTRVIPAGWTDPKALGEDEAAQLVQLCVEEWGFPIVKMNPAQNRFPIDSPVVLRMVDRIVALGAVPAFHFGADTAFTPAEGLRTVALRHPEWPVIGVHMGGGGPAYVEGEPLYQAARALGLSCPNIFFVLSAKRDTHMESDLITYRLAGPPFAHNIAVASDAPYGRISWNFGGFRAMFATLRDGAAHGDPRLRANPGLFDNAAVHDFMGRNLADLVIRTDLRLLRSPAAAEHEVAAGEAHADGDQGEGDGEQDSTEGGEHLEVAGFAKVVEQHCHGAGVGADQEDCRG
;
A
#
# COMPACT_ATOMS: atom_id res chain seq x y z
N MET A 1 23.45 1.01 3.10
CA MET A 1 23.31 1.77 4.37
C MET A 1 22.47 0.95 5.32
N ALA A 2 22.65 1.11 6.62
CA ALA A 2 21.92 0.38 7.64
C ALA A 2 20.80 1.26 8.20
N LEU A 3 19.77 0.65 8.78
CA LEU A 3 18.74 1.38 9.53
C LEU A 3 19.35 2.26 10.60
N THR A 4 18.88 3.51 10.73
CA THR A 4 19.27 4.37 11.85
C THR A 4 18.79 3.78 13.19
N GLY A 5 19.43 4.17 14.31
CA GLY A 5 18.99 3.76 15.65
C GLY A 5 17.52 4.10 15.90
N LEU A 6 17.10 5.30 15.50
CA LEU A 6 15.71 5.76 15.66
C LEU A 6 14.72 4.92 14.83
N ALA A 7 15.08 4.57 13.60
CA ALA A 7 14.26 3.68 12.77
C ALA A 7 14.12 2.29 13.42
N ARG A 8 15.23 1.71 13.93
CA ARG A 8 15.22 0.41 14.64
C ARG A 8 14.31 0.42 15.85
N ASP A 9 14.41 1.44 16.70
CA ASP A 9 13.58 1.57 17.90
C ASP A 9 12.10 1.69 17.55
N THR A 10 11.76 2.48 16.53
CA THR A 10 10.38 2.63 16.07
C THR A 10 9.82 1.32 15.52
N ILE A 11 10.59 0.61 14.69
CA ILE A 11 10.23 -0.71 14.17
C ILE A 11 10.05 -1.71 15.32
N ALA A 12 11.00 -1.78 16.26
CA ALA A 12 10.97 -2.74 17.36
C ALA A 12 9.73 -2.54 18.26
N ARG A 13 9.38 -1.30 18.58
CA ARG A 13 8.19 -0.96 19.39
C ARG A 13 6.90 -1.32 18.66
N ARG A 14 6.80 -1.01 17.36
CA ARG A 14 5.65 -1.39 16.52
C ARG A 14 5.51 -2.91 16.42
N LEU A 15 6.60 -3.61 16.14
CA LEU A 15 6.64 -5.06 16.03
C LEU A 15 6.18 -5.74 17.33
N GLN A 16 6.74 -5.34 18.47
CA GLN A 16 6.36 -5.87 19.77
C GLN A 16 4.88 -5.65 20.05
N HIS A 17 4.36 -4.46 19.74
CA HIS A 17 2.95 -4.15 19.93
C HIS A 17 2.06 -5.02 19.02
N LEU A 18 2.32 -5.05 17.72
CA LEU A 18 1.55 -5.85 16.77
C LEU A 18 1.53 -7.33 17.14
N GLN A 19 2.67 -7.89 17.56
CA GLN A 19 2.73 -9.27 18.03
C GLN A 19 1.85 -9.53 19.26
N SER A 20 1.74 -8.55 20.16
CA SER A 20 0.95 -8.67 21.39
C SER A 20 -0.57 -8.54 21.17
N VAL A 21 -1.01 -7.82 20.13
CA VAL A 21 -2.43 -7.55 19.85
C VAL A 21 -2.95 -8.22 18.57
N ARG A 22 -2.10 -8.96 17.87
CA ARG A 22 -2.30 -9.50 16.52
C ARG A 22 -3.70 -10.09 16.27
N ASP A 23 -4.21 -10.88 17.22
CA ASP A 23 -5.46 -11.62 17.04
C ASP A 23 -6.72 -10.80 17.32
N ARG A 24 -6.58 -9.54 17.76
CA ARG A 24 -7.72 -8.66 18.11
C ARG A 24 -7.61 -7.24 17.55
N VAL A 25 -6.46 -6.89 16.96
CA VAL A 25 -6.19 -5.53 16.47
C VAL A 25 -7.14 -5.15 15.34
N VAL A 26 -7.67 -3.93 15.40
CA VAL A 26 -8.42 -3.29 14.32
C VAL A 26 -7.51 -2.25 13.67
N ILE A 27 -7.25 -2.40 12.38
CA ILE A 27 -6.34 -1.53 11.63
C ILE A 27 -7.08 -0.90 10.46
N ASP A 28 -7.03 0.43 10.36
CA ASP A 28 -7.39 1.13 9.15
C ASP A 28 -6.23 1.06 8.15
N ALA A 29 -6.43 0.36 7.05
CA ALA A 29 -5.35 0.04 6.12
C ALA A 29 -5.07 1.16 5.09
N ASP A 30 -5.76 2.31 5.16
CA ASP A 30 -5.58 3.42 4.20
C ASP A 30 -6.00 4.75 4.83
N THR A 31 -5.01 5.54 5.27
CA THR A 31 -5.26 6.86 5.83
C THR A 31 -4.19 7.87 5.41
N HIS A 32 -4.59 9.13 5.27
CA HIS A 32 -3.77 10.21 4.71
C HIS A 32 -3.68 11.44 5.64
N PRO A 33 -3.12 11.34 6.85
CA PRO A 33 -2.90 12.53 7.67
C PRO A 33 -1.86 13.46 7.03
N SER A 34 -1.98 14.75 7.32
CA SER A 34 -1.09 15.78 6.78
C SER A 34 -0.69 16.76 7.88
N SER A 35 0.56 17.19 7.90
CA SER A 35 0.97 18.26 8.79
C SER A 35 0.40 19.61 8.35
N PRO A 36 -0.34 20.33 9.19
CA PRO A 36 -0.82 21.67 8.86
C PRO A 36 0.30 22.67 8.49
N ALA A 37 1.51 22.42 8.95
CA ALA A 37 2.67 23.25 8.58
C ALA A 37 3.01 23.19 7.08
N LEU A 38 2.65 22.08 6.42
CA LEU A 38 2.94 21.86 5.00
C LEU A 38 1.84 22.35 4.06
N TYR A 39 0.73 22.89 4.59
CA TYR A 39 -0.36 23.35 3.72
C TYR A 39 0.06 24.58 2.91
N SER A 40 -0.15 24.50 1.59
CA SER A 40 0.02 25.67 0.71
C SER A 40 -0.97 26.78 1.08
N ASP A 41 -0.64 28.01 0.72
CA ASP A 41 -1.55 29.15 0.93
C ASP A 41 -2.88 28.98 0.17
N ALA A 42 -2.85 28.33 -1.00
CA ALA A 42 -4.05 27.99 -1.75
C ALA A 42 -4.96 27.04 -0.97
N LEU A 43 -4.39 25.98 -0.38
CA LEU A 43 -5.11 25.04 0.46
C LEU A 43 -5.64 25.71 1.73
N ARG A 44 -4.84 26.56 2.41
CA ARG A 44 -5.28 27.33 3.59
C ARG A 44 -6.46 28.23 3.25
N ARG A 45 -6.41 28.95 2.11
CA ARG A 45 -7.54 29.79 1.64
C ARG A 45 -8.78 28.94 1.37
N ARG A 46 -8.65 27.79 0.71
CA ARG A 46 -9.77 26.88 0.45
C ARG A 46 -10.42 26.39 1.75
N LEU A 47 -9.64 25.95 2.71
CA LEU A 47 -10.12 25.49 4.01
C LEU A 47 -10.86 26.60 4.79
N ALA A 48 -10.39 27.85 4.68
CA ALA A 48 -11.03 29.00 5.30
C ALA A 48 -12.34 29.40 4.59
N ALA A 49 -12.39 29.30 3.25
CA ALA A 49 -13.55 29.66 2.47
C ALA A 49 -14.70 28.65 2.55
N ASP A 50 -14.37 27.36 2.73
CA ASP A 50 -15.35 26.27 2.85
C ASP A 50 -15.06 25.41 4.08
N PRO A 51 -15.55 25.81 5.26
CA PRO A 51 -15.32 25.07 6.50
C PRO A 51 -16.01 23.70 6.51
N ASN A 52 -17.00 23.49 5.65
CA ASN A 52 -17.71 22.21 5.52
C ASN A 52 -17.14 21.32 4.43
N TYR A 53 -16.13 21.77 3.70
CA TYR A 53 -15.41 20.93 2.75
C TYR A 53 -14.92 19.68 3.45
N PHE A 54 -15.32 18.52 2.92
CA PHE A 54 -15.10 17.24 3.57
C PHE A 54 -14.19 16.33 2.73
N HIS A 55 -14.59 16.03 1.49
CA HIS A 55 -13.92 15.02 0.67
C HIS A 55 -12.46 15.42 0.37
N GLY A 56 -11.51 14.66 0.90
CA GLY A 56 -10.09 14.97 0.80
C GLY A 56 -9.61 16.18 1.62
N ARG A 57 -10.44 16.72 2.53
CA ARG A 57 -9.99 17.75 3.47
C ARG A 57 -8.84 17.21 4.30
N PRO A 58 -7.65 17.84 4.28
CA PRO A 58 -6.55 17.37 5.08
C PRO A 58 -6.90 17.36 6.58
N ILE A 59 -6.51 16.29 7.25
CA ILE A 59 -6.60 16.12 8.70
C ILE A 59 -5.19 16.01 9.28
N SER A 60 -5.00 16.53 10.48
CA SER A 60 -3.74 16.36 11.20
C SER A 60 -3.60 14.94 11.77
N GLY A 61 -2.38 14.58 12.19
CA GLY A 61 -2.16 13.31 12.90
C GLY A 61 -2.95 13.21 14.20
N GLU A 62 -3.13 14.32 14.92
CA GLU A 62 -3.92 14.38 16.16
C GLU A 62 -5.42 14.23 15.90
N GLU A 63 -5.93 14.78 14.78
CA GLU A 63 -7.31 14.56 14.33
C GLU A 63 -7.52 13.10 13.96
N LEU A 64 -6.60 12.50 13.19
CA LEU A 64 -6.65 11.09 12.87
C LEU A 64 -6.74 10.21 14.12
N LEU A 65 -5.87 10.41 15.10
CA LEU A 65 -5.86 9.62 16.34
C LEU A 65 -7.18 9.74 17.12
N ARG A 66 -7.75 10.95 17.19
CA ARG A 66 -9.08 11.13 17.82
C ARG A 66 -10.20 10.40 17.08
N ASP A 67 -10.18 10.46 15.74
CA ASP A 67 -11.18 9.77 14.91
C ASP A 67 -11.06 8.25 15.05
N MET A 68 -9.83 7.72 15.14
CA MET A 68 -9.56 6.31 15.42
C MET A 68 -10.13 5.89 16.80
N ASP A 69 -9.90 6.70 17.84
CA ASP A 69 -10.43 6.42 19.19
C ASP A 69 -11.98 6.35 19.17
N HIS A 70 -12.61 7.30 18.48
CA HIS A 70 -14.07 7.31 18.30
C HIS A 70 -14.59 6.10 17.53
N ALA A 71 -13.85 5.64 16.55
CA ALA A 71 -14.22 4.53 15.68
C ALA A 71 -13.86 3.15 16.27
N GLY A 72 -13.11 3.09 17.38
CA GLY A 72 -12.56 1.85 17.91
C GLY A 72 -11.59 1.20 16.94
N VAL A 73 -10.68 2.01 16.36
CA VAL A 73 -9.58 1.59 15.51
C VAL A 73 -8.29 1.69 16.31
N ASP A 74 -7.56 0.60 16.42
CA ASP A 74 -6.35 0.53 17.25
C ASP A 74 -5.15 1.16 16.57
N MET A 75 -4.95 0.86 15.27
CA MET A 75 -3.84 1.37 14.47
C MET A 75 -4.30 1.84 13.09
N ALA A 76 -3.51 2.70 12.45
CA ALA A 76 -3.73 3.10 11.07
C ALA A 76 -2.45 3.01 10.23
N LEU A 77 -2.57 2.54 9.00
CA LEU A 77 -1.54 2.66 7.97
C LEU A 77 -1.63 4.07 7.39
N CYS A 78 -0.57 4.85 7.58
CA CYS A 78 -0.54 6.26 7.26
C CYS A 78 0.50 6.56 6.18
N TRP A 79 0.08 7.20 5.12
CA TRP A 79 0.91 7.81 4.09
C TRP A 79 0.46 9.24 3.80
N GLN A 80 1.29 10.00 3.07
CA GLN A 80 0.98 11.39 2.78
C GLN A 80 -0.36 11.56 2.06
N ASN A 81 -0.98 12.73 2.21
CA ASN A 81 -2.22 13.07 1.51
C ASN A 81 -1.92 13.62 0.11
N PRO A 82 -2.34 12.93 -0.98
CA PRO A 82 -2.11 13.40 -2.33
C PRO A 82 -2.71 14.79 -2.62
N ALA A 83 -3.81 15.16 -1.97
CA ALA A 83 -4.42 16.50 -2.13
C ALA A 83 -3.63 17.62 -1.43
N ALA A 84 -2.72 17.30 -0.53
CA ALA A 84 -1.89 18.29 0.17
C ALA A 84 -0.63 18.68 -0.61
N ILE A 85 -0.24 17.90 -1.61
CA ILE A 85 0.95 18.14 -2.44
C ILE A 85 0.53 18.45 -3.88
N THR A 86 1.05 19.56 -4.40
CA THR A 86 0.93 19.92 -5.81
C THR A 86 2.31 19.82 -6.44
N TYR A 87 2.45 19.00 -7.47
CA TYR A 87 3.69 18.88 -8.22
C TYR A 87 3.91 20.12 -9.12
N THR A 88 5.16 20.55 -9.22
CA THR A 88 5.64 21.60 -10.11
C THR A 88 6.51 20.99 -11.22
N ASP A 89 6.98 21.83 -12.14
CA ASP A 89 7.94 21.41 -13.17
C ASP A 89 9.39 21.27 -12.64
N ASP A 90 9.65 21.67 -11.38
CA ASP A 90 10.96 21.52 -10.75
C ASP A 90 11.02 20.23 -9.87
N PRO A 91 11.79 19.22 -10.29
CA PRO A 91 11.96 17.99 -9.52
C PRO A 91 12.51 18.21 -8.10
N ARG A 92 13.32 19.25 -7.88
CA ARG A 92 13.91 19.58 -6.57
C ARG A 92 12.84 20.10 -5.60
N GLU A 93 11.92 20.94 -6.09
CA GLU A 93 10.78 21.40 -5.29
C GLU A 93 9.88 20.22 -4.94
N ASN A 94 9.61 19.33 -5.90
CA ASN A 94 8.82 18.12 -5.70
C ASN A 94 9.47 17.19 -4.68
N PHE A 95 10.80 16.99 -4.76
CA PHE A 95 11.55 16.19 -3.80
C PHE A 95 11.44 16.78 -2.39
N ALA A 96 11.67 18.10 -2.24
CA ALA A 96 11.58 18.78 -0.95
C ALA A 96 10.17 18.62 -0.34
N ALA A 97 9.12 18.80 -1.14
CA ALA A 97 7.73 18.67 -0.70
C ALA A 97 7.38 17.23 -0.27
N LEU A 98 7.74 16.23 -1.08
CA LEU A 98 7.50 14.82 -0.75
C LEU A 98 8.32 14.35 0.44
N ARG A 99 9.60 14.77 0.53
CA ARG A 99 10.44 14.48 1.69
C ARG A 99 9.83 15.05 2.98
N ALA A 100 9.39 16.32 2.95
CA ALA A 100 8.76 16.93 4.11
C ALA A 100 7.48 16.21 4.55
N ALA A 101 6.66 15.76 3.59
CA ALA A 101 5.47 14.98 3.89
C ALA A 101 5.80 13.61 4.51
N ASN A 102 6.79 12.89 3.97
CA ASN A 102 7.24 11.62 4.55
C ASN A 102 7.84 11.81 5.95
N VAL A 103 8.60 12.90 6.19
CA VAL A 103 9.11 13.25 7.52
C VAL A 103 7.96 13.45 8.51
N ALA A 104 6.89 14.15 8.11
CA ALA A 104 5.73 14.35 8.98
C ALA A 104 5.06 13.02 9.39
N ILE A 105 4.99 12.03 8.47
CA ILE A 105 4.51 10.68 8.78
C ILE A 105 5.50 9.95 9.71
N ALA A 106 6.81 10.08 9.48
CA ALA A 106 7.84 9.50 10.35
C ALA A 106 7.73 10.02 11.79
N GLU A 107 7.63 11.33 11.96
CA GLU A 107 7.47 11.95 13.27
C GLU A 107 6.18 11.53 13.97
N LEU A 108 5.08 11.41 13.23
CA LEU A 108 3.80 10.91 13.77
C LEU A 108 3.96 9.48 14.29
N ALA A 109 4.60 8.60 13.52
CA ALA A 109 4.84 7.20 13.89
C ALA A 109 5.81 7.08 15.07
N GLN A 110 6.88 7.89 15.13
CA GLN A 110 7.83 7.90 16.25
C GLN A 110 7.17 8.30 17.56
N ARG A 111 6.27 9.29 17.53
CA ARG A 111 5.48 9.68 18.70
C ARG A 111 4.42 8.65 19.08
N ASN A 112 3.91 7.89 18.11
CA ASN A 112 2.78 6.96 18.27
C ASN A 112 3.06 5.58 17.64
N PRO A 113 4.14 4.87 18.02
CA PRO A 113 4.57 3.64 17.34
C PRO A 113 3.61 2.45 17.53
N THR A 114 2.70 2.54 18.50
CA THR A 114 1.66 1.54 18.76
C THR A 114 0.29 1.93 18.15
N ARG A 115 0.22 3.06 17.45
CA ARG A 115 -0.99 3.56 16.80
C ARG A 115 -0.82 3.78 15.30
N VAL A 116 0.40 4.01 14.85
CA VAL A 116 0.71 4.40 13.46
C VAL A 116 1.67 3.41 12.82
N ILE A 117 1.27 2.86 11.71
CA ILE A 117 2.12 2.12 10.76
C ILE A 117 2.49 3.13 9.67
N PRO A 118 3.73 3.62 9.62
CA PRO A 118 4.12 4.60 8.61
C PRO A 118 4.33 3.94 7.26
N ALA A 119 3.96 4.64 6.19
CA ALA A 119 4.31 4.25 4.84
C ALA A 119 4.81 5.45 4.03
N GLY A 120 5.84 5.21 3.24
CA GLY A 120 6.46 6.21 2.41
C GLY A 120 5.69 6.49 1.13
N TRP A 121 6.05 7.59 0.49
CA TRP A 121 5.53 7.97 -0.81
C TRP A 121 6.65 8.45 -1.71
N THR A 122 6.70 7.93 -2.93
CA THR A 122 7.61 8.38 -3.97
C THR A 122 6.89 8.54 -5.30
N ASP A 123 7.42 9.36 -6.20
CA ASP A 123 6.87 9.58 -7.54
C ASP A 123 8.01 9.74 -8.56
N PRO A 124 8.33 8.68 -9.33
CA PRO A 124 9.47 8.71 -10.24
C PRO A 124 9.27 9.65 -11.44
N LYS A 125 8.03 10.05 -11.75
CA LYS A 125 7.76 11.03 -12.81
C LYS A 125 7.98 12.47 -12.32
N ALA A 126 7.55 12.77 -11.08
CA ALA A 126 7.70 14.11 -10.53
C ALA A 126 9.12 14.43 -10.07
N LEU A 127 9.89 13.40 -9.67
CA LEU A 127 11.22 13.54 -9.09
C LEU A 127 12.34 13.25 -10.08
N GLY A 128 12.09 12.41 -11.07
CA GLY A 128 13.14 11.69 -11.76
C GLY A 128 13.54 10.40 -11.02
N GLU A 129 14.30 9.53 -11.66
CA GLU A 129 14.59 8.19 -11.16
C GLU A 129 15.49 8.22 -9.92
N ASP A 130 16.57 9.00 -9.96
CA ASP A 130 17.59 9.04 -8.90
C ASP A 130 17.03 9.61 -7.60
N GLU A 131 16.34 10.73 -7.66
CA GLU A 131 15.69 11.37 -6.51
C GLU A 131 14.56 10.50 -5.95
N ALA A 132 13.79 9.83 -6.83
CA ALA A 132 12.76 8.88 -6.39
C ALA A 132 13.36 7.70 -5.63
N ALA A 133 14.48 7.14 -6.13
CA ALA A 133 15.22 6.07 -5.48
C ALA A 133 15.86 6.52 -4.16
N GLN A 134 16.39 7.74 -4.11
CA GLN A 134 16.89 8.34 -2.88
C GLN A 134 15.79 8.47 -1.83
N LEU A 135 14.60 8.94 -2.23
CA LEU A 135 13.46 9.08 -1.32
C LEU A 135 12.99 7.73 -0.78
N VAL A 136 12.96 6.68 -1.63
CA VAL A 136 12.69 5.30 -1.18
C VAL A 136 13.70 4.87 -0.12
N GLN A 137 14.98 5.15 -0.33
CA GLN A 137 16.04 4.80 0.62
C GLN A 137 15.85 5.51 1.97
N LEU A 138 15.57 6.82 1.96
CA LEU A 138 15.26 7.59 3.17
C LEU A 138 14.05 7.01 3.91
N CYS A 139 12.96 6.67 3.19
CA CYS A 139 11.78 6.07 3.80
C CYS A 139 12.11 4.78 4.57
N VAL A 140 12.92 3.90 3.99
CA VAL A 140 13.19 2.59 4.58
C VAL A 140 14.31 2.66 5.61
N GLU A 141 15.47 3.21 5.25
CA GLU A 141 16.67 3.13 6.09
C GLU A 141 16.71 4.19 7.18
N GLU A 142 16.25 5.42 6.89
CA GLU A 142 16.29 6.51 7.87
C GLU A 142 15.05 6.51 8.77
N TRP A 143 13.87 6.23 8.20
CA TRP A 143 12.59 6.36 8.93
C TRP A 143 11.92 5.01 9.27
N GLY A 144 12.43 3.89 8.78
CA GLY A 144 11.94 2.55 9.12
C GLY A 144 10.55 2.24 8.60
N PHE A 145 10.23 2.73 7.40
CA PHE A 145 8.93 2.47 6.79
C PHE A 145 8.88 1.06 6.18
N PRO A 146 7.89 0.24 6.56
CA PRO A 146 7.74 -1.11 6.01
C PRO A 146 7.14 -1.14 4.60
N ILE A 147 6.53 -0.03 4.17
CA ILE A 147 5.79 0.06 2.91
C ILE A 147 6.15 1.37 2.21
N VAL A 148 6.29 1.36 0.88
CA VAL A 148 6.45 2.58 0.06
C VAL A 148 5.44 2.57 -1.07
N LYS A 149 4.64 3.64 -1.16
CA LYS A 149 3.53 3.80 -2.13
C LYS A 149 3.93 4.68 -3.30
N MET A 150 3.43 4.33 -4.48
CA MET A 150 3.36 5.18 -5.68
C MET A 150 1.92 5.38 -6.09
N ASN A 151 1.60 6.57 -6.65
CA ASN A 151 0.26 6.84 -7.17
C ASN A 151 0.32 7.19 -8.68
N PRO A 152 0.30 6.17 -9.54
CA PRO A 152 0.33 6.37 -10.99
C PRO A 152 -0.80 7.22 -11.52
N ALA A 153 -1.99 7.15 -10.91
CA ALA A 153 -3.16 7.91 -11.32
C ALA A 153 -3.01 9.41 -11.06
N GLN A 154 -2.47 9.79 -9.90
CA GLN A 154 -2.28 11.20 -9.52
C GLN A 154 -1.39 11.96 -10.50
N ASN A 155 -0.27 11.39 -10.87
CA ASN A 155 0.71 12.03 -11.75
C ASN A 155 0.77 11.44 -13.17
N ARG A 156 -0.18 10.60 -13.54
CA ARG A 156 -0.41 10.08 -14.90
C ARG A 156 0.82 9.41 -15.52
N PHE A 157 1.26 8.31 -14.94
CA PHE A 157 2.29 7.43 -15.49
C PHE A 157 1.86 5.96 -15.40
N PRO A 158 2.24 5.10 -16.36
CA PRO A 158 1.87 3.68 -16.31
C PRO A 158 2.47 2.98 -15.10
N ILE A 159 1.64 2.20 -14.38
CA ILE A 159 2.03 1.43 -13.18
C ILE A 159 3.17 0.43 -13.44
N ASP A 160 3.29 -0.06 -14.68
CA ASP A 160 4.27 -1.04 -15.14
C ASP A 160 5.37 -0.43 -16.02
N SER A 161 5.51 0.90 -16.02
CA SER A 161 6.59 1.54 -16.77
C SER A 161 7.97 1.09 -16.26
N PRO A 162 9.01 1.07 -17.13
CA PRO A 162 10.33 0.59 -16.74
C PRO A 162 10.91 1.28 -15.49
N VAL A 163 10.67 2.59 -15.33
CA VAL A 163 11.15 3.32 -14.14
C VAL A 163 10.40 2.88 -12.88
N VAL A 164 9.09 2.63 -12.95
CA VAL A 164 8.31 2.11 -11.83
C VAL A 164 8.80 0.71 -11.43
N LEU A 165 9.07 -0.16 -12.40
CA LEU A 165 9.59 -1.50 -12.11
C LEU A 165 10.96 -1.44 -11.41
N ARG A 166 11.85 -0.50 -11.79
CA ARG A 166 13.11 -0.29 -11.06
C ARG A 166 12.90 0.26 -9.65
N MET A 167 11.86 1.10 -9.43
CA MET A 167 11.49 1.50 -8.06
C MET A 167 10.97 0.31 -7.23
N VAL A 168 10.21 -0.58 -7.83
CA VAL A 168 9.80 -1.85 -7.19
C VAL A 168 11.02 -2.68 -6.79
N ASP A 169 11.99 -2.86 -7.71
CA ASP A 169 13.24 -3.57 -7.40
C ASP A 169 13.97 -2.92 -6.22
N ARG A 170 14.04 -1.59 -6.19
CA ARG A 170 14.70 -0.86 -5.11
C ARG A 170 14.00 -1.04 -3.76
N ILE A 171 12.66 -0.95 -3.74
CA ILE A 171 11.86 -1.13 -2.52
C ILE A 171 12.04 -2.56 -1.99
N VAL A 172 11.95 -3.56 -2.86
CA VAL A 172 12.14 -4.97 -2.51
C VAL A 172 13.55 -5.26 -2.00
N ALA A 173 14.58 -4.72 -2.67
CA ALA A 173 15.98 -4.87 -2.26
C ALA A 173 16.26 -4.28 -0.87
N LEU A 174 15.53 -3.23 -0.47
CA LEU A 174 15.60 -2.64 0.87
C LEU A 174 14.78 -3.40 1.92
N GLY A 175 14.01 -4.42 1.53
CA GLY A 175 13.20 -5.22 2.45
C GLY A 175 11.79 -4.70 2.69
N ALA A 176 11.39 -3.60 2.06
CA ALA A 176 10.07 -3.00 2.18
C ALA A 176 9.07 -3.55 1.14
N VAL A 177 7.79 -3.23 1.30
CA VAL A 177 6.70 -3.67 0.42
C VAL A 177 6.29 -2.53 -0.52
N PRO A 178 6.31 -2.72 -1.85
CA PRO A 178 5.75 -1.75 -2.79
C PRO A 178 4.23 -1.71 -2.70
N ALA A 179 3.66 -0.50 -2.72
CA ALA A 179 2.24 -0.25 -2.71
C ALA A 179 1.84 0.70 -3.86
N PHE A 180 0.65 0.50 -4.40
CA PHE A 180 0.13 1.29 -5.50
C PHE A 180 -1.30 1.72 -5.26
N HIS A 181 -1.62 2.97 -5.63
CA HIS A 181 -2.99 3.32 -5.95
C HIS A 181 -3.42 2.46 -7.13
N PHE A 182 -4.45 1.65 -6.93
CA PHE A 182 -5.00 0.75 -7.93
C PHE A 182 -6.52 0.94 -7.98
N GLY A 183 -6.89 2.08 -8.52
CA GLY A 183 -8.27 2.55 -8.58
C GLY A 183 -8.90 2.41 -9.97
N ALA A 184 -9.96 3.19 -10.18
CA ALA A 184 -10.70 3.21 -11.43
C ALA A 184 -10.02 3.98 -12.58
N ASP A 185 -8.84 4.55 -12.35
CA ASP A 185 -8.04 5.27 -13.35
C ASP A 185 -7.29 4.29 -14.25
N THR A 186 -8.03 3.45 -14.96
CA THR A 186 -7.53 2.30 -15.72
C THR A 186 -6.50 2.63 -16.79
N ALA A 187 -6.46 3.88 -17.28
CA ALA A 187 -5.44 4.31 -18.23
C ALA A 187 -4.00 4.20 -17.67
N PHE A 188 -3.83 4.32 -16.35
CA PHE A 188 -2.54 4.30 -15.68
C PHE A 188 -2.37 3.09 -14.76
N THR A 189 -3.47 2.50 -14.32
CA THR A 189 -3.50 1.38 -13.36
C THR A 189 -4.35 0.21 -13.89
N PRO A 190 -4.11 -0.29 -15.12
CA PRO A 190 -4.82 -1.47 -15.61
C PRO A 190 -4.46 -2.71 -14.78
N ALA A 191 -5.37 -3.68 -14.71
CA ALA A 191 -5.13 -4.93 -13.97
C ALA A 191 -3.87 -5.66 -14.44
N GLU A 192 -3.62 -5.70 -15.75
CA GLU A 192 -2.42 -6.33 -16.33
C GLU A 192 -1.13 -5.59 -15.94
N GLY A 193 -1.18 -4.26 -15.74
CA GLY A 193 -0.03 -3.52 -15.23
C GLY A 193 0.34 -3.92 -13.81
N LEU A 194 -0.65 -4.06 -12.91
CA LEU A 194 -0.40 -4.55 -11.55
C LEU A 194 0.05 -6.04 -11.57
N ARG A 195 -0.43 -6.85 -12.52
CA ARG A 195 0.08 -8.22 -12.75
C ARG A 195 1.57 -8.20 -13.08
N THR A 196 1.99 -7.34 -14.01
CA THR A 196 3.40 -7.17 -14.39
C THR A 196 4.26 -6.84 -13.18
N VAL A 197 3.80 -5.91 -12.34
CA VAL A 197 4.48 -5.57 -11.07
C VAL A 197 4.57 -6.76 -10.12
N ALA A 198 3.46 -7.49 -9.91
CA ALA A 198 3.42 -8.63 -9.01
C ALA A 198 4.32 -9.80 -9.45
N LEU A 199 4.40 -10.03 -10.75
CA LEU A 199 5.22 -11.10 -11.32
C LEU A 199 6.72 -10.76 -11.35
N ARG A 200 7.10 -9.50 -11.12
CA ARG A 200 8.51 -9.10 -11.04
C ARG A 200 9.24 -9.74 -9.84
N HIS A 201 8.54 -9.87 -8.72
CA HIS A 201 9.01 -10.52 -7.51
C HIS A 201 7.89 -11.39 -6.94
N PRO A 202 7.61 -12.58 -7.51
CA PRO A 202 6.42 -13.37 -7.19
C PRO A 202 6.37 -13.88 -5.75
N GLU A 203 7.52 -13.97 -5.07
CA GLU A 203 7.63 -14.33 -3.65
C GLU A 203 7.48 -13.12 -2.71
N TRP A 204 7.37 -11.90 -3.27
CA TRP A 204 7.30 -10.67 -2.50
C TRP A 204 5.90 -10.06 -2.55
N PRO A 205 5.36 -9.60 -1.42
CA PRO A 205 4.04 -8.97 -1.42
C PRO A 205 4.06 -7.63 -2.18
N VAL A 206 2.96 -7.35 -2.88
CA VAL A 206 2.66 -6.06 -3.50
C VAL A 206 1.28 -5.61 -3.04
N ILE A 207 1.15 -4.36 -2.59
CA ILE A 207 -0.14 -3.83 -2.14
C ILE A 207 -0.84 -3.09 -3.27
N GLY A 208 -2.10 -3.49 -3.57
CA GLY A 208 -3.02 -2.77 -4.44
C GLY A 208 -4.11 -2.06 -3.63
N VAL A 209 -4.04 -0.73 -3.53
CA VAL A 209 -5.03 0.06 -2.78
C VAL A 209 -6.26 0.32 -3.62
N HIS A 210 -7.45 0.22 -3.04
CA HIS A 210 -8.79 0.34 -3.61
C HIS A 210 -9.29 -0.87 -4.41
N MET A 211 -8.44 -1.80 -4.80
CA MET A 211 -8.84 -3.02 -5.55
C MET A 211 -9.78 -2.70 -6.73
N GLY A 212 -9.41 -1.75 -7.58
CA GLY A 212 -10.22 -1.25 -8.69
C GLY A 212 -11.29 -0.21 -8.33
N GLY A 213 -11.42 0.14 -7.05
CA GLY A 213 -12.30 1.22 -6.59
C GLY A 213 -11.67 2.61 -6.71
N GLY A 214 -12.36 3.62 -6.20
CA GLY A 214 -11.93 5.01 -6.29
C GLY A 214 -12.15 5.63 -7.66
N GLY A 215 -11.80 6.90 -7.81
CA GLY A 215 -11.89 7.65 -9.06
C GLY A 215 -13.30 7.78 -9.66
N PRO A 216 -13.40 8.21 -10.91
CA PRO A 216 -14.69 8.46 -11.57
C PRO A 216 -15.55 7.22 -11.76
N ALA A 217 -14.95 6.04 -11.89
CA ALA A 217 -15.66 4.77 -12.10
C ALA A 217 -16.19 4.13 -10.81
N TYR A 218 -16.06 4.81 -9.66
CA TYR A 218 -16.56 4.33 -8.38
C TYR A 218 -18.02 3.83 -8.42
N VAL A 219 -18.87 4.49 -9.21
CA VAL A 219 -20.31 4.18 -9.28
C VAL A 219 -20.60 2.98 -10.18
N GLU A 220 -19.84 2.81 -11.27
CA GLU A 220 -20.11 1.84 -12.35
C GLU A 220 -18.92 0.89 -12.58
N GLY A 221 -18.13 0.68 -11.54
CA GLY A 221 -16.85 0.00 -11.64
C GLY A 221 -16.91 -1.53 -11.77
N GLU A 222 -18.08 -2.17 -12.01
CA GLU A 222 -18.19 -3.63 -11.97
C GLU A 222 -17.16 -4.38 -12.83
N PRO A 223 -16.89 -4.00 -14.12
CA PRO A 223 -15.84 -4.67 -14.89
C PRO A 223 -14.43 -4.51 -14.28
N LEU A 224 -14.14 -3.35 -13.68
CA LEU A 224 -12.86 -3.08 -13.02
C LEU A 224 -12.74 -3.90 -11.74
N TYR A 225 -13.78 -3.99 -10.96
CA TYR A 225 -13.82 -4.80 -9.74
C TYR A 225 -13.66 -6.29 -10.05
N GLN A 226 -14.32 -6.78 -11.11
CA GLN A 226 -14.15 -8.16 -11.58
C GLN A 226 -12.71 -8.42 -12.03
N ALA A 227 -12.11 -7.53 -12.81
CA ALA A 227 -10.72 -7.64 -13.26
C ALA A 227 -9.74 -7.65 -12.08
N ALA A 228 -9.92 -6.75 -11.10
CA ALA A 228 -9.09 -6.71 -9.90
C ALA A 228 -9.24 -7.97 -9.04
N ARG A 229 -10.47 -8.48 -8.90
CA ARG A 229 -10.76 -9.73 -8.18
C ARG A 229 -10.10 -10.94 -8.84
N ALA A 230 -10.23 -11.07 -10.16
CA ALA A 230 -9.60 -12.13 -10.93
C ALA A 230 -8.07 -12.06 -10.88
N LEU A 231 -7.51 -10.85 -10.95
CA LEU A 231 -6.08 -10.63 -10.81
C LEU A 231 -5.57 -11.14 -9.45
N GLY A 232 -6.19 -10.74 -8.35
CA GLY A 232 -5.76 -11.16 -7.01
C GLY A 232 -5.86 -12.66 -6.80
N LEU A 233 -6.87 -13.32 -7.36
CA LEU A 233 -7.00 -14.79 -7.31
C LEU A 233 -5.98 -15.52 -8.21
N SER A 234 -5.34 -14.83 -9.14
CA SER A 234 -4.28 -15.39 -10.00
C SER A 234 -2.86 -15.04 -9.56
N CYS A 235 -2.70 -14.04 -8.68
CA CYS A 235 -1.42 -13.57 -8.16
C CYS A 235 -1.45 -13.57 -6.63
N PRO A 236 -1.05 -14.69 -5.99
CA PRO A 236 -1.19 -14.87 -4.53
C PRO A 236 -0.30 -13.94 -3.70
N ASN A 237 0.59 -13.19 -4.31
CA ASN A 237 1.43 -12.19 -3.66
C ASN A 237 0.82 -10.77 -3.69
N ILE A 238 -0.35 -10.56 -4.30
CA ILE A 238 -1.04 -9.27 -4.23
C ILE A 238 -1.87 -9.20 -2.95
N PHE A 239 -1.62 -8.18 -2.16
CA PHE A 239 -2.42 -7.81 -0.98
C PHE A 239 -3.31 -6.63 -1.34
N PHE A 240 -4.63 -6.78 -1.22
CA PHE A 240 -5.55 -5.70 -1.51
C PHE A 240 -6.02 -4.97 -0.27
N VAL A 241 -6.13 -3.64 -0.39
CA VAL A 241 -6.79 -2.77 0.57
C VAL A 241 -8.14 -2.34 -0.01
N LEU A 242 -9.21 -2.68 0.70
CA LEU A 242 -10.58 -2.33 0.32
C LEU A 242 -10.95 -0.98 0.91
N SER A 243 -10.77 0.07 0.13
CA SER A 243 -11.22 1.43 0.41
C SER A 243 -11.85 2.03 -0.86
N ALA A 244 -12.56 3.14 -0.74
CA ALA A 244 -13.19 3.84 -1.87
C ALA A 244 -13.99 2.91 -2.81
N LYS A 245 -14.76 1.97 -2.23
CA LYS A 245 -15.62 0.99 -2.92
C LYS A 245 -17.00 0.99 -2.33
N ARG A 246 -18.01 0.59 -3.12
CA ARG A 246 -19.37 0.36 -2.62
C ARG A 246 -19.44 -0.92 -1.78
N ASP A 247 -20.29 -0.92 -0.78
CA ASP A 247 -20.48 -2.04 0.16
C ASP A 247 -20.78 -3.37 -0.55
N THR A 248 -21.64 -3.35 -1.57
CA THR A 248 -21.99 -4.54 -2.35
C THR A 248 -20.81 -5.18 -3.06
N HIS A 249 -19.85 -4.38 -3.53
CA HIS A 249 -18.62 -4.88 -4.14
C HIS A 249 -17.64 -5.38 -3.08
N MET A 250 -17.53 -4.70 -1.94
CA MET A 250 -16.73 -5.15 -0.80
C MET A 250 -17.22 -6.49 -0.26
N GLU A 251 -18.53 -6.65 -0.04
CA GLU A 251 -19.13 -7.93 0.38
C GLU A 251 -18.77 -9.05 -0.60
N SER A 252 -18.96 -8.80 -1.90
CA SER A 252 -18.64 -9.78 -2.94
C SER A 252 -17.16 -10.17 -2.96
N ASP A 253 -16.25 -9.22 -2.77
CA ASP A 253 -14.82 -9.49 -2.68
C ASP A 253 -14.47 -10.31 -1.44
N LEU A 254 -14.96 -9.91 -0.27
CA LEU A 254 -14.73 -10.62 1.00
C LEU A 254 -15.23 -12.06 0.94
N ILE A 255 -16.44 -12.29 0.42
CA ILE A 255 -17.00 -13.63 0.24
C ILE A 255 -16.12 -14.45 -0.71
N THR A 256 -15.73 -13.86 -1.84
CA THR A 256 -14.94 -14.56 -2.86
C THR A 256 -13.58 -14.98 -2.32
N TYR A 257 -12.87 -14.06 -1.63
CA TYR A 257 -11.55 -14.34 -1.09
C TYR A 257 -11.61 -15.31 0.08
N ARG A 258 -12.63 -15.21 0.91
CA ARG A 258 -12.84 -16.16 2.01
C ARG A 258 -13.12 -17.58 1.51
N LEU A 259 -13.91 -17.73 0.45
CA LEU A 259 -14.17 -19.03 -0.20
C LEU A 259 -12.94 -19.59 -0.90
N ALA A 260 -12.10 -18.75 -1.47
CA ALA A 260 -10.84 -19.17 -2.08
C ALA A 260 -9.82 -19.69 -1.05
N GLY A 261 -10.00 -19.34 0.23
CA GLY A 261 -9.12 -19.78 1.33
C GLY A 261 -7.71 -19.19 1.26
N PRO A 262 -6.77 -19.72 2.07
CA PRO A 262 -5.38 -19.27 2.04
C PRO A 262 -4.70 -19.59 0.69
N PRO A 263 -3.78 -18.70 0.17
CA PRO A 263 -3.35 -17.45 0.82
C PRO A 263 -4.30 -16.27 0.61
N PHE A 264 -5.29 -16.38 -0.26
CA PHE A 264 -6.13 -15.26 -0.72
C PHE A 264 -6.91 -14.60 0.42
N ALA A 265 -7.52 -15.38 1.31
CA ALA A 265 -8.24 -14.87 2.48
C ALA A 265 -7.35 -14.04 3.42
N HIS A 266 -6.02 -14.21 3.34
CA HIS A 266 -5.05 -13.46 4.15
C HIS A 266 -4.45 -12.24 3.43
N ASN A 267 -4.84 -12.00 2.19
CA ASN A 267 -4.29 -10.94 1.34
C ASN A 267 -5.29 -9.80 1.10
N ILE A 268 -6.12 -9.52 2.10
CA ILE A 268 -7.14 -8.47 1.97
C ILE A 268 -7.37 -7.82 3.34
N ALA A 269 -7.55 -6.49 3.36
CA ALA A 269 -7.90 -5.71 4.53
C ALA A 269 -8.88 -4.59 4.17
N VAL A 270 -9.73 -4.18 5.12
CA VAL A 270 -10.65 -3.05 4.94
C VAL A 270 -10.00 -1.74 5.38
N ALA A 271 -10.46 -0.63 4.79
CA ALA A 271 -9.92 0.69 5.08
C ALA A 271 -10.91 1.83 4.82
N SER A 272 -10.67 2.97 5.45
CA SER A 272 -11.55 4.14 5.33
C SER A 272 -11.23 5.07 4.18
N ASP A 273 -9.97 5.10 3.72
CA ASP A 273 -9.44 6.14 2.82
C ASP A 273 -9.57 7.57 3.43
N ALA A 274 -9.43 7.68 4.76
CA ALA A 274 -9.53 8.99 5.41
C ALA A 274 -8.40 9.94 4.98
N PRO A 275 -8.68 11.20 4.63
CA PRO A 275 -9.89 11.97 4.81
C PRO A 275 -10.88 11.96 3.62
N TYR A 276 -10.69 11.10 2.62
CA TYR A 276 -11.65 10.96 1.51
C TYR A 276 -12.91 10.22 1.98
N GLY A 277 -12.76 9.20 2.83
CA GLY A 277 -13.80 8.63 3.66
C GLY A 277 -13.73 9.11 5.12
N ARG A 278 -14.66 8.70 5.95
CA ARG A 278 -14.66 8.96 7.41
C ARG A 278 -14.48 7.66 8.18
N ILE A 279 -13.47 7.62 9.05
CA ILE A 279 -13.13 6.41 9.83
C ILE A 279 -14.35 5.88 10.57
N SER A 280 -15.05 6.73 11.33
CA SER A 280 -16.20 6.32 12.12
C SER A 280 -17.34 5.74 11.31
N TRP A 281 -17.62 6.30 10.12
CA TRP A 281 -18.68 5.79 9.23
C TRP A 281 -18.26 4.48 8.58
N ASN A 282 -17.05 4.40 8.05
CA ASN A 282 -16.57 3.21 7.38
C ASN A 282 -16.47 2.03 8.37
N PHE A 283 -15.85 2.22 9.53
CA PHE A 283 -15.70 1.14 10.51
C PHE A 283 -17.02 0.77 11.20
N GLY A 284 -17.95 1.72 11.34
CA GLY A 284 -19.34 1.42 11.70
C GLY A 284 -20.03 0.56 10.66
N GLY A 285 -19.91 0.92 9.37
CA GLY A 285 -20.41 0.18 8.23
C GLY A 285 -19.79 -1.22 8.11
N PHE A 286 -18.47 -1.37 8.26
CA PHE A 286 -17.81 -2.67 8.22
C PHE A 286 -18.30 -3.60 9.31
N ARG A 287 -18.48 -3.10 10.56
CA ARG A 287 -19.04 -3.92 11.65
C ARG A 287 -20.46 -4.38 11.33
N ALA A 288 -21.29 -3.49 10.77
CA ALA A 288 -22.65 -3.85 10.33
C ALA A 288 -22.62 -4.86 9.20
N MET A 289 -21.78 -4.66 8.18
CA MET A 289 -21.59 -5.59 7.06
C MET A 289 -21.14 -6.97 7.56
N PHE A 290 -20.15 -7.05 8.42
CA PHE A 290 -19.69 -8.33 8.97
C PHE A 290 -20.73 -8.99 9.86
N ALA A 291 -21.60 -8.22 10.54
CA ALA A 291 -22.74 -8.80 11.26
C ALA A 291 -23.73 -9.51 10.30
N THR A 292 -24.02 -8.91 9.14
CA THR A 292 -24.87 -9.54 8.12
C THR A 292 -24.20 -10.75 7.46
N LEU A 293 -22.88 -10.67 7.18
CA LEU A 293 -22.10 -11.78 6.62
C LEU A 293 -22.04 -12.99 7.57
N ARG A 294 -22.06 -12.78 8.89
CA ARG A 294 -22.12 -13.86 9.89
C ARG A 294 -23.46 -14.60 9.87
N ASP A 295 -24.54 -13.88 9.61
CA ASP A 295 -25.86 -14.50 9.44
C ASP A 295 -26.03 -15.07 8.02
N GLY A 296 -25.06 -15.88 7.62
CA GLY A 296 -24.94 -16.39 6.27
C GLY A 296 -26.16 -17.17 5.79
N ALA A 297 -26.92 -17.80 6.70
CA ALA A 297 -28.13 -18.56 6.34
C ALA A 297 -29.27 -17.63 5.86
N ALA A 298 -29.37 -16.41 6.43
CA ALA A 298 -30.36 -15.41 6.05
C ALA A 298 -29.88 -14.45 4.96
N HIS A 299 -28.57 -14.47 4.63
CA HIS A 299 -27.98 -13.55 3.67
C HIS A 299 -28.51 -13.74 2.24
N GLY A 300 -28.61 -12.63 1.48
CA GLY A 300 -29.07 -12.66 0.09
C GLY A 300 -28.15 -13.45 -0.87
N ASP A 301 -26.84 -13.50 -0.60
CA ASP A 301 -25.86 -14.19 -1.44
C ASP A 301 -25.98 -15.71 -1.31
N PRO A 302 -26.21 -16.45 -2.42
CA PRO A 302 -26.34 -17.90 -2.39
C PRO A 302 -25.06 -18.62 -1.94
N ARG A 303 -23.89 -18.03 -2.13
CA ARG A 303 -22.60 -18.61 -1.71
C ARG A 303 -22.50 -18.67 -0.18
N LEU A 304 -23.01 -17.65 0.53
CA LEU A 304 -23.07 -17.64 1.99
C LEU A 304 -24.10 -18.60 2.53
N ARG A 305 -25.29 -18.70 1.90
CA ARG A 305 -26.31 -19.68 2.29
C ARG A 305 -25.81 -21.13 2.16
N ALA A 306 -24.96 -21.38 1.14
CA ALA A 306 -24.33 -22.68 0.97
C ALA A 306 -23.18 -22.96 1.96
N ASN A 307 -22.63 -21.92 2.58
CA ASN A 307 -21.50 -22.00 3.50
C ASN A 307 -21.80 -21.21 4.79
N PRO A 308 -22.82 -21.59 5.59
CA PRO A 308 -23.13 -20.92 6.83
C PRO A 308 -21.95 -21.08 7.80
N GLY A 309 -21.51 -19.96 8.42
CA GLY A 309 -20.32 -19.93 9.28
C GLY A 309 -19.02 -19.60 8.54
N LEU A 310 -19.08 -19.27 7.24
CA LEU A 310 -17.91 -18.80 6.48
C LEU A 310 -17.23 -17.58 7.16
N PHE A 311 -18.02 -16.69 7.76
CA PHE A 311 -17.57 -15.51 8.52
C PHE A 311 -17.77 -15.72 10.03
N ASP A 312 -16.88 -16.47 10.67
CA ASP A 312 -16.77 -16.52 12.12
C ASP A 312 -16.02 -15.29 12.68
N ASN A 313 -15.85 -15.22 13.98
CA ASN A 313 -15.14 -14.13 14.63
C ASN A 313 -13.68 -14.01 14.15
N ALA A 314 -13.01 -15.13 13.92
CA ALA A 314 -11.62 -15.15 13.46
C ALA A 314 -11.51 -14.55 12.06
N ALA A 315 -12.39 -14.95 11.13
CA ALA A 315 -12.44 -14.40 9.78
C ALA A 315 -12.68 -12.88 9.76
N VAL A 316 -13.57 -12.39 10.63
CA VAL A 316 -13.79 -10.93 10.76
C VAL A 316 -12.55 -10.21 11.26
N HIS A 317 -11.87 -10.76 12.26
CA HIS A 317 -10.60 -10.19 12.76
C HIS A 317 -9.51 -10.22 11.70
N ASP A 318 -9.45 -11.25 10.86
CA ASP A 318 -8.50 -11.32 9.74
C ASP A 318 -8.63 -10.09 8.84
N PHE A 319 -9.85 -9.77 8.39
CA PHE A 319 -10.11 -8.64 7.48
C PHE A 319 -10.04 -7.27 8.15
N MET A 320 -10.39 -7.19 9.44
CA MET A 320 -10.41 -5.93 10.20
C MET A 320 -9.02 -5.47 10.67
N GLY A 321 -7.99 -6.34 10.61
CA GLY A 321 -6.67 -5.91 11.03
C GLY A 321 -5.58 -6.97 10.98
N ARG A 322 -5.86 -8.24 11.31
CA ARG A 322 -4.84 -9.28 11.45
C ARG A 322 -4.06 -9.53 10.16
N ASN A 323 -4.71 -9.53 8.99
CA ASN A 323 -4.04 -9.74 7.72
C ASN A 323 -2.95 -8.67 7.46
N LEU A 324 -3.28 -7.40 7.69
CA LEU A 324 -2.30 -6.32 7.57
C LEU A 324 -1.23 -6.38 8.67
N ALA A 325 -1.62 -6.71 9.91
CA ALA A 325 -0.66 -6.91 10.99
C ALA A 325 0.38 -7.97 10.64
N ASP A 326 -0.04 -9.10 10.08
CA ASP A 326 0.85 -10.18 9.64
C ASP A 326 1.80 -9.76 8.52
N LEU A 327 1.31 -8.97 7.57
CA LEU A 327 2.15 -8.40 6.51
C LEU A 327 3.23 -7.48 7.12
N VAL A 328 2.84 -6.57 8.01
CA VAL A 328 3.77 -5.62 8.66
C VAL A 328 4.76 -6.33 9.58
N ILE A 329 4.30 -7.29 10.40
CA ILE A 329 5.18 -8.10 11.27
C ILE A 329 6.27 -8.80 10.45
N ARG A 330 5.90 -9.46 9.35
CA ARG A 330 6.88 -10.14 8.49
C ARG A 330 7.88 -9.15 7.88
N THR A 331 7.41 -7.99 7.48
CA THR A 331 8.26 -6.95 6.89
C THR A 331 9.19 -6.34 7.94
N ASP A 332 8.70 -6.00 9.12
CA ASP A 332 9.49 -5.45 10.21
C ASP A 332 10.61 -6.41 10.67
N LEU A 333 10.27 -7.70 10.79
CA LEU A 333 11.27 -8.75 11.11
C LEU A 333 12.37 -8.84 10.04
N ARG A 334 12.02 -8.62 8.78
CA ARG A 334 12.96 -8.64 7.66
C ARG A 334 13.86 -7.41 7.67
N LEU A 335 13.28 -6.21 7.88
CA LEU A 335 14.03 -4.95 8.01
C LEU A 335 15.06 -5.01 9.16
N LEU A 336 14.68 -5.57 10.31
CA LEU A 336 15.57 -5.69 11.46
C LEU A 336 16.69 -6.73 11.26
N ARG A 337 16.51 -7.73 10.38
CA ARG A 337 17.47 -8.79 10.07
C ARG A 337 18.39 -8.48 8.90
N SER A 338 18.18 -7.38 8.17
CA SER A 338 18.98 -7.06 6.99
C SER A 338 20.47 -6.94 7.35
N PRO A 339 21.41 -7.59 6.63
CA PRO A 339 22.83 -7.70 7.01
C PRO A 339 23.58 -6.36 7.04
N ALA A 340 23.09 -5.33 6.39
CA ALA A 340 23.56 -3.96 6.62
C ALA A 340 23.47 -3.53 8.10
N ALA A 341 22.83 -4.35 8.95
CA ALA A 341 22.71 -4.18 10.38
C ALA A 341 23.87 -4.79 11.18
N ALA A 342 24.54 -5.80 10.64
CA ALA A 342 25.57 -6.55 11.35
C ALA A 342 26.97 -5.91 11.24
N GLU A 343 27.21 -5.08 10.21
CA GLU A 343 28.54 -4.48 10.00
C GLU A 343 28.87 -3.35 10.98
N HIS A 344 27.90 -2.75 11.65
CA HIS A 344 28.14 -1.71 12.67
C HIS A 344 28.41 -2.27 14.08
N GLU A 345 27.96 -3.45 14.41
CA GLU A 345 28.30 -4.08 15.70
C GLU A 345 29.73 -4.67 15.70
N VAL A 346 30.22 -5.13 14.53
CA VAL A 346 31.58 -5.67 14.41
C VAL A 346 32.63 -4.55 14.36
N ALA A 347 32.31 -3.39 13.73
CA ALA A 347 33.24 -2.26 13.65
C ALA A 347 33.42 -1.51 14.99
N ALA A 348 32.52 -1.67 15.95
CA ALA A 348 32.66 -1.11 17.30
C ALA A 348 33.44 -2.04 18.25
N GLY A 349 33.61 -3.32 17.88
CA GLY A 349 34.33 -4.33 18.65
C GLY A 349 35.82 -4.52 18.29
N GLU A 350 36.24 -4.05 17.11
CA GLU A 350 37.61 -4.31 16.57
C GLU A 350 38.57 -3.09 16.60
N ALA A 351 38.25 -2.04 17.34
CA ALA A 351 39.17 -0.92 17.55
C ALA A 351 40.27 -1.18 18.59
N HIS A 352 40.47 -2.46 19.00
CA HIS A 352 41.61 -2.86 19.85
C HIS A 352 42.10 -4.23 19.46
N ALA A 353 42.97 -4.33 18.46
CA ALA A 353 44.06 -5.30 18.39
C ALA A 353 44.99 -4.95 17.23
N ASP A 354 46.22 -4.74 17.58
CA ASP A 354 47.39 -4.41 16.74
C ASP A 354 47.72 -5.42 15.65
N GLY A 355 48.20 -4.85 14.53
CA GLY A 355 49.31 -5.25 13.67
C GLY A 355 49.63 -6.73 13.40
N ASP A 356 49.75 -7.11 12.17
CA ASP A 356 50.98 -7.49 11.49
C ASP A 356 50.76 -7.91 10.02
N GLN A 357 51.81 -7.81 9.25
CA GLN A 357 52.04 -7.87 7.82
C GLN A 357 51.76 -9.23 7.18
N GLY A 358 51.43 -9.22 5.87
CA GLY A 358 51.59 -10.40 5.01
C GLY A 358 51.09 -10.21 3.60
N GLU A 359 52.00 -9.90 2.68
CA GLU A 359 51.83 -9.94 1.21
C GLU A 359 51.54 -11.37 0.69
N GLY A 360 50.77 -11.45 -0.38
CA GLY A 360 50.65 -12.74 -1.12
C GLY A 360 49.82 -12.59 -2.40
N ASP A 361 50.52 -12.46 -3.51
CA ASP A 361 50.05 -12.52 -4.90
C ASP A 361 49.38 -13.85 -5.27
N GLY A 362 48.43 -13.83 -6.18
CA GLY A 362 47.90 -15.03 -6.83
C GLY A 362 46.83 -14.78 -7.88
N GLU A 363 47.28 -14.60 -9.12
CA GLU A 363 46.49 -14.67 -10.37
C GLU A 363 45.89 -16.06 -10.62
N GLN A 364 44.82 -16.08 -11.42
CA GLN A 364 44.40 -16.97 -12.54
C GLN A 364 42.92 -17.27 -12.46
N ASP A 365 42.16 -16.92 -13.44
CA ASP A 365 41.96 -17.22 -14.86
C ASP A 365 40.87 -18.27 -15.12
N SER A 366 39.97 -17.90 -16.07
CA SER A 366 39.17 -18.72 -17.02
C SER A 366 38.03 -19.61 -16.45
N THR A 367 36.89 -19.82 -17.04
CA THR A 367 36.35 -19.82 -18.41
C THR A 367 34.85 -20.12 -18.37
N GLU A 368 34.11 -19.52 -19.25
CA GLU A 368 32.98 -19.95 -20.10
C GLU A 368 32.13 -21.18 -19.72
N GLY A 369 30.82 -21.03 -19.93
CA GLY A 369 29.86 -22.12 -20.10
C GLY A 369 28.43 -21.63 -20.19
N GLY A 370 27.99 -21.23 -21.40
CA GLY A 370 26.59 -20.94 -21.66
C GLY A 370 25.79 -22.23 -21.87
N GLU A 371 24.53 -22.20 -21.45
CA GLU A 371 23.50 -23.06 -22.04
C GLU A 371 22.19 -22.28 -22.17
N HIS A 372 21.75 -22.14 -23.39
CA HIS A 372 20.42 -21.71 -23.80
C HIS A 372 19.43 -22.83 -23.53
N LEU A 373 18.31 -22.52 -22.91
CA LEU A 373 17.09 -23.33 -22.95
C LEU A 373 15.94 -22.49 -23.53
N GLU A 374 15.63 -22.81 -24.78
CA GLU A 374 14.38 -22.43 -25.44
C GLU A 374 13.20 -23.07 -24.72
N VAL A 375 12.17 -22.28 -24.40
CA VAL A 375 10.82 -22.79 -24.16
C VAL A 375 9.88 -22.12 -25.15
N ALA A 376 9.51 -22.88 -26.16
CA ALA A 376 8.47 -22.54 -27.11
C ALA A 376 7.08 -22.86 -26.56
N GLY A 377 6.12 -21.99 -26.86
CA GLY A 377 4.74 -22.37 -27.15
C GLY A 377 3.74 -22.29 -26.00
N PHE A 378 3.00 -21.19 -25.96
CA PHE A 378 1.54 -21.17 -25.80
C PHE A 378 1.00 -19.78 -26.17
N ALA A 379 0.76 -19.61 -27.46
CA ALA A 379 -0.10 -18.54 -27.98
C ALA A 379 -1.19 -19.21 -28.80
N LYS A 380 -2.42 -19.04 -28.38
CA LYS A 380 -3.65 -18.91 -29.17
C LYS A 380 -4.84 -19.36 -28.33
N VAL A 381 -5.69 -18.44 -28.02
CA VAL A 381 -7.16 -18.43 -28.11
C VAL A 381 -7.63 -17.22 -27.28
N VAL A 382 -7.99 -16.15 -27.93
CA VAL A 382 -9.16 -15.29 -27.75
C VAL A 382 -8.98 -14.08 -28.69
N GLU A 383 -9.36 -14.27 -29.95
CA GLU A 383 -9.88 -13.22 -30.82
C GLU A 383 -11.29 -13.67 -31.18
N GLN A 384 -12.29 -12.93 -30.71
CA GLN A 384 -13.55 -12.66 -31.39
C GLN A 384 -14.56 -12.02 -30.42
N HIS A 385 -15.07 -10.91 -30.87
CA HIS A 385 -16.24 -10.13 -30.44
C HIS A 385 -15.93 -8.78 -29.80
N CYS A 386 -15.74 -7.79 -30.63
CA CYS A 386 -16.26 -6.46 -30.42
C CYS A 386 -16.42 -5.75 -31.78
N HIS A 387 -17.62 -5.84 -32.35
CA HIS A 387 -18.09 -4.89 -33.36
C HIS A 387 -19.46 -4.39 -32.94
N GLY A 388 -19.60 -3.08 -32.83
CA GLY A 388 -20.85 -2.36 -33.07
C GLY A 388 -21.56 -1.81 -31.83
N ALA A 389 -21.39 -0.53 -31.58
CA ALA A 389 -22.48 0.43 -31.55
C ALA A 389 -21.96 1.79 -31.06
N GLY A 390 -21.83 2.73 -31.99
CA GLY A 390 -21.73 4.14 -31.68
C GLY A 390 -23.14 4.70 -31.50
N VAL A 391 -23.31 5.53 -30.48
CA VAL A 391 -24.29 6.63 -30.45
C VAL A 391 -23.75 7.70 -29.52
N GLY A 392 -23.62 8.92 -30.03
CA GLY A 392 -23.27 10.10 -29.27
C GLY A 392 -24.42 10.58 -28.38
N ALA A 393 -24.10 11.26 -27.33
CA ALA A 393 -24.98 12.22 -26.67
C ALA A 393 -24.19 13.19 -25.80
N ASP A 394 -24.48 14.38 -26.01
CA ASP A 394 -24.25 15.68 -25.45
C ASP A 394 -23.80 15.82 -23.98
N GLN A 395 -22.86 16.75 -23.83
CA GLN A 395 -22.55 17.43 -22.57
C GLN A 395 -23.70 18.38 -22.21
N GLU A 396 -24.27 18.18 -21.04
CA GLU A 396 -24.97 19.27 -20.34
C GLU A 396 -24.71 19.19 -18.83
N ASP A 397 -24.26 20.31 -18.34
CA ASP A 397 -24.19 20.85 -16.97
C ASP A 397 -24.88 20.06 -15.85
N CYS A 398 -24.15 19.76 -14.82
CA CYS A 398 -24.67 19.63 -13.46
C CYS A 398 -23.91 20.56 -12.52
N ARG A 399 -24.42 21.78 -12.40
CA ARG A 399 -24.29 22.63 -11.22
C ARG A 399 -25.50 22.32 -10.34
N GLY A 400 -25.23 21.90 -9.11
CA GLY A 400 -26.18 21.64 -8.05
C GLY A 400 -25.45 21.12 -6.81
#